data_0b59f98be707d7527c7944ac02689700
#
_entry.id   0b59f98be707d7527c7944ac02689700
#
_cell.length_a   1.000
_cell.length_b   1.000
_cell.length_c   1.000
_cell.angle_alpha   90.00
_cell.angle_beta   90.00
_cell.angle_gamma   90.00
#
_symmetry.space_group_name_H-M   'P 1'
#
loop_
_entity.id
_entity.type
_entity.pdbx_description
1 polymer ?
#
loop_
_entity_poly.entity_id
_entity_poly.type
_entity_poly.pdbx_seq_one_letter_code
_entity_poly.pdbx_strand_id
1 'polypeptide(L)'
;MNNISTGKKGEELAQEYLVKKGYKILETNKRFSKFCEIDIIAKEKDTLVFCEVKTRKTTVCGSPFEAITKSKYQNIKKGIFFYLQENSNCKKFRVDAISIVLEPKLEIKHLKNI
;
A
#
# COMPACT_ATOMS: atom_id res chain seq x y z
N MET A 1 -19.67 -15.08 12.99
CA MET A 1 -18.22 -15.18 12.84
C MET A 1 -17.76 -14.33 11.68
N ASN A 2 -16.82 -13.48 11.92
CA ASN A 2 -16.35 -12.57 10.89
C ASN A 2 -15.26 -13.21 10.04
N ASN A 3 -15.54 -13.36 8.76
CA ASN A 3 -14.54 -13.84 7.80
C ASN A 3 -13.89 -12.63 7.16
N ILE A 4 -12.79 -12.20 7.75
CA ILE A 4 -12.00 -11.11 7.17
C ILE A 4 -11.19 -11.71 6.02
N SER A 5 -11.29 -11.09 4.85
CA SER A 5 -10.51 -11.54 3.70
C SER A 5 -9.01 -11.40 3.97
N THR A 6 -8.22 -12.22 3.31
CA THR A 6 -6.75 -12.18 3.41
C THR A 6 -6.22 -10.78 3.07
N GLY A 7 -6.76 -10.16 2.02
CA GLY A 7 -6.33 -8.83 1.61
C GLY A 7 -6.62 -7.78 2.67
N LYS A 8 -7.82 -7.80 3.25
CA LYS A 8 -8.19 -6.84 4.28
C LYS A 8 -7.34 -7.01 5.53
N LYS A 9 -7.08 -8.25 5.95
CA LYS A 9 -6.20 -8.52 7.08
C LYS A 9 -4.80 -7.98 6.84
N GLY A 10 -4.28 -8.18 5.62
CA GLY A 10 -2.97 -7.68 5.25
C GLY A 10 -2.89 -6.17 5.28
N GLU A 11 -3.94 -5.47 4.79
CA GLU A 11 -3.98 -4.02 4.82
C GLU A 11 -3.99 -3.49 6.26
N GLU A 12 -4.72 -4.14 7.16
CA GLU A 12 -4.72 -3.75 8.57
C GLU A 12 -3.35 -3.94 9.21
N LEU A 13 -2.68 -5.05 8.91
CA LEU A 13 -1.33 -5.31 9.41
C LEU A 13 -0.33 -4.30 8.84
N ALA A 14 -0.48 -3.93 7.57
CA ALA A 14 0.36 -2.92 6.95
C ALA A 14 0.20 -1.57 7.64
N GLN A 15 -1.03 -1.17 7.97
CA GLN A 15 -1.28 0.08 8.68
C GLN A 15 -0.61 0.07 10.05
N GLU A 16 -0.76 -1.00 10.81
CA GLU A 16 -0.13 -1.13 12.12
C GLU A 16 1.40 -1.04 12.01
N TYR A 17 1.96 -1.70 11.01
CA TYR A 17 3.39 -1.66 10.74
C TYR A 17 3.86 -0.23 10.48
N LEU A 18 3.15 0.50 9.62
CA LEU A 18 3.53 1.87 9.28
C LEU A 18 3.42 2.81 10.48
N VAL A 19 2.36 2.68 11.27
CA VAL A 19 2.18 3.51 12.47
C VAL A 19 3.32 3.27 13.46
N LYS A 20 3.72 2.02 13.66
CA LYS A 20 4.84 1.69 14.54
C LYS A 20 6.15 2.26 14.04
N LYS A 21 6.29 2.45 12.73
CA LYS A 21 7.48 3.06 12.13
C LYS A 21 7.43 4.59 12.11
N GLY A 22 6.37 5.18 12.65
CA GLY A 22 6.25 6.64 12.74
C GLY A 22 5.50 7.29 11.60
N TYR A 23 4.86 6.52 10.72
CA TYR A 23 4.07 7.06 9.64
C TYR A 23 2.69 7.49 10.15
N LYS A 24 2.16 8.54 9.55
CA LYS A 24 0.77 8.94 9.80
C LYS A 24 -0.09 8.42 8.65
N ILE A 25 -1.12 7.66 8.97
CA ILE A 25 -2.06 7.17 7.95
C ILE A 25 -3.03 8.29 7.61
N LEU A 26 -3.07 8.69 6.35
CA LEU A 26 -3.96 9.75 5.87
C LEU A 26 -5.24 9.20 5.27
N GLU A 27 -5.12 8.18 4.42
CA GLU A 27 -6.26 7.56 3.76
C GLU A 27 -6.02 6.07 3.55
N THR A 28 -7.09 5.30 3.48
CA THR A 28 -7.03 3.88 3.17
C THR A 28 -8.04 3.58 2.08
N ASN A 29 -7.67 2.68 1.18
CA ASN A 29 -8.54 2.24 0.09
C ASN A 29 -9.13 3.42 -0.68
N LYS A 30 -8.29 4.39 -1.00
CA LYS A 30 -8.69 5.60 -1.72
C LYS A 30 -8.88 5.28 -3.20
N ARG A 31 -10.10 5.44 -3.67
CA ARG A 31 -10.45 5.17 -5.06
C ARG A 31 -10.52 6.49 -5.82
N PHE A 32 -9.80 6.57 -6.94
CA PHE A 32 -9.79 7.75 -7.81
C PHE A 32 -10.60 7.53 -9.08
N SER A 33 -10.73 6.28 -9.51
CA SER A 33 -11.52 5.91 -10.67
C SER A 33 -11.87 4.44 -10.56
N LYS A 34 -12.62 3.96 -11.53
CA LYS A 34 -12.99 2.55 -11.63
C LYS A 34 -11.77 1.62 -11.61
N PHE A 35 -10.64 2.10 -12.11
CA PHE A 35 -9.43 1.29 -12.28
C PHE A 35 -8.28 1.68 -11.36
N CYS A 36 -8.46 2.70 -10.54
CA CYS A 36 -7.38 3.21 -9.71
C CYS A 36 -7.79 3.31 -8.25
N GLU A 37 -7.18 2.46 -7.43
CA GLU A 37 -7.35 2.48 -5.99
C GLU A 37 -5.98 2.38 -5.36
N ILE A 38 -5.72 3.22 -4.38
CA ILE A 38 -4.47 3.17 -3.62
C ILE A 38 -4.79 2.65 -2.22
N ASP A 39 -4.09 1.58 -1.82
CA ASP A 39 -4.40 0.88 -0.59
C ASP A 39 -4.18 1.73 0.65
N ILE A 40 -3.04 2.42 0.73
CA ILE A 40 -2.72 3.28 1.86
C ILE A 40 -2.02 4.53 1.36
N ILE A 41 -2.47 5.69 1.84
CA ILE A 41 -1.75 6.94 1.66
C ILE A 41 -1.32 7.38 3.05
N ALA A 42 -0.01 7.49 3.24
CA ALA A 42 0.57 7.82 4.52
C ALA A 42 1.53 8.98 4.39
N LYS A 43 1.99 9.49 5.52
CA LYS A 43 2.96 10.58 5.55
C LYS A 43 4.09 10.21 6.50
N GLU A 44 5.31 10.31 5.99
CA GLU A 44 6.52 10.16 6.81
C GLU A 44 7.26 11.49 6.76
N LYS A 45 7.28 12.21 7.90
CA LYS A 45 7.84 13.57 7.95
C LYS A 45 7.13 14.46 6.92
N ASP A 46 7.85 14.94 5.90
CA ASP A 46 7.28 15.81 4.87
C ASP A 46 7.01 15.09 3.55
N THR A 47 7.09 13.78 3.54
CA THR A 47 6.93 12.96 2.34
C THR A 47 5.62 12.21 2.35
N LEU A 48 4.82 12.34 1.28
CA LEU A 48 3.65 11.50 1.06
C LEU A 48 4.11 10.15 0.54
N VAL A 49 3.55 9.08 1.10
CA VAL A 49 3.91 7.71 0.75
C VAL A 49 2.66 6.99 0.29
N PHE A 50 2.67 6.59 -0.98
CA PHE A 50 1.56 5.85 -1.59
C PHE A 50 1.93 4.38 -1.59
N CYS A 51 1.21 3.58 -0.81
CA CYS A 51 1.55 2.19 -0.58
C CYS A 51 0.61 1.24 -1.29
N GLU A 52 1.20 0.31 -2.03
CA GLU A 52 0.49 -0.85 -2.56
C GLU A 52 0.76 -2.02 -1.62
N VAL A 53 -0.29 -2.63 -1.11
CA VAL A 53 -0.18 -3.74 -0.16
C VAL A 53 -0.58 -5.02 -0.88
N LYS A 54 0.29 -6.01 -0.84
CA LYS A 54 0.01 -7.34 -1.36
C LYS A 54 0.13 -8.37 -0.26
N THR A 55 -0.90 -9.17 -0.11
CA THR A 55 -0.98 -10.17 0.93
C THR A 55 -1.14 -11.55 0.32
N ARG A 56 -0.36 -12.49 0.85
CA ARG A 56 -0.50 -13.91 0.52
C ARG A 56 -0.62 -14.68 1.82
N LYS A 57 -1.44 -15.73 1.79
CA LYS A 57 -1.53 -16.63 2.94
C LYS A 57 -0.21 -17.35 3.12
N THR A 58 0.37 -17.84 2.02
CA THR A 58 1.68 -18.51 1.98
C THR A 58 2.45 -18.07 0.74
N THR A 59 3.71 -18.49 0.62
CA THR A 59 4.53 -18.22 -0.56
C THR A 59 4.47 -19.33 -1.61
N VAL A 60 3.57 -20.30 -1.45
CA VAL A 60 3.48 -21.44 -2.40
C VAL A 60 3.23 -20.97 -3.83
N CYS A 61 2.47 -19.91 -4.02
CA CYS A 61 2.15 -19.38 -5.35
C CYS A 61 3.05 -18.20 -5.76
N GLY A 62 4.21 -18.04 -5.12
CA GLY A 62 5.17 -17.01 -5.46
C GLY A 62 5.17 -15.85 -4.48
N SER A 63 6.02 -14.86 -4.75
CA SER A 63 6.14 -13.66 -3.91
C SER A 63 4.96 -12.71 -4.15
N PRO A 64 4.43 -12.05 -3.08
CA PRO A 64 3.40 -11.02 -3.25
C PRO A 64 3.82 -9.90 -4.20
N PHE A 65 5.10 -9.55 -4.24
CA PHE A 65 5.57 -8.48 -5.13
C PHE A 65 5.39 -8.79 -6.61
N GLU A 66 5.30 -10.05 -7.00
CA GLU A 66 5.06 -10.44 -8.38
C GLU A 66 3.69 -10.00 -8.88
N ALA A 67 2.77 -9.69 -7.99
CA ALA A 67 1.44 -9.21 -8.36
C ALA A 67 1.42 -7.73 -8.75
N ILE A 68 2.52 -7.01 -8.55
CA ILE A 68 2.59 -5.59 -8.92
C ILE A 68 3.09 -5.49 -10.36
N THR A 69 2.16 -5.33 -11.30
CA THR A 69 2.47 -5.26 -12.71
C THR A 69 2.76 -3.81 -13.13
N LYS A 70 3.36 -3.66 -14.33
CA LYS A 70 3.61 -2.35 -14.91
C LYS A 70 2.31 -1.57 -15.09
N SER A 71 1.25 -2.23 -15.54
CA SER A 71 -0.07 -1.63 -15.74
C SER A 71 -0.62 -1.11 -14.40
N LYS A 72 -0.49 -1.90 -13.35
CA LYS A 72 -0.96 -1.51 -12.02
C LYS A 72 -0.19 -0.31 -11.50
N TYR A 73 1.13 -0.32 -11.69
CA TYR A 73 1.97 0.81 -11.28
C TYR A 73 1.58 2.10 -12.00
N GLN A 74 1.26 2.03 -13.28
CA GLN A 74 0.80 3.21 -14.03
C GLN A 74 -0.53 3.73 -13.52
N ASN A 75 -1.44 2.84 -13.12
CA ASN A 75 -2.71 3.27 -12.52
C ASN A 75 -2.50 3.97 -11.18
N ILE A 76 -1.56 3.47 -10.39
CA ILE A 76 -1.18 4.11 -9.13
C ILE A 76 -0.69 5.53 -9.40
N LYS A 77 0.15 5.71 -10.41
CA LYS A 77 0.65 7.05 -10.78
C LYS A 77 -0.48 8.01 -11.13
N LYS A 78 -1.52 7.54 -11.81
CA LYS A 78 -2.68 8.38 -12.11
C LYS A 78 -3.38 8.84 -10.84
N GLY A 79 -3.55 7.93 -9.89
CA GLY A 79 -4.13 8.26 -8.59
C GLY A 79 -3.31 9.29 -7.84
N ILE A 80 -1.98 9.14 -7.87
CA ILE A 80 -1.06 10.09 -7.24
C ILE A 80 -1.25 11.47 -7.85
N PHE A 81 -1.33 11.56 -9.17
CA PHE A 81 -1.53 12.83 -9.86
C PHE A 81 -2.79 13.54 -9.38
N PHE A 82 -3.92 12.82 -9.30
CA PHE A 82 -5.16 13.39 -8.80
C PHE A 82 -5.05 13.83 -7.34
N TYR A 83 -4.44 13.00 -6.51
CA TYR A 83 -4.30 13.31 -5.09
C TYR A 83 -3.44 14.56 -4.87
N LEU A 84 -2.34 14.68 -5.60
CA LEU A 84 -1.44 15.82 -5.46
C LEU A 84 -2.10 17.12 -5.95
N GLN A 85 -3.01 17.06 -6.90
CA GLN A 85 -3.76 18.24 -7.33
C GLN A 85 -4.67 18.75 -6.22
N GLU A 86 -5.26 17.85 -5.44
CA GLU A 86 -6.12 18.23 -4.31
C GLU A 86 -5.32 18.63 -3.08
N ASN A 87 -4.05 18.22 -3.00
CA ASN A 87 -3.19 18.43 -1.85
C ASN A 87 -1.88 19.08 -2.27
N SER A 88 -1.99 20.28 -2.84
CA SER A 88 -0.87 20.98 -3.50
C SER A 88 0.24 21.41 -2.55
N ASN A 89 0.05 21.35 -1.23
CA ASN A 89 1.08 21.74 -0.27
C ASN A 89 2.20 20.72 -0.14
N CYS A 90 1.99 19.52 -0.64
CA CYS A 90 3.00 18.47 -0.54
C CYS A 90 3.89 18.47 -1.76
N LYS A 91 5.21 18.55 -1.55
CA LYS A 91 6.20 18.62 -2.61
C LYS A 91 7.00 17.34 -2.79
N LYS A 92 6.92 16.43 -1.82
CA LYS A 92 7.68 15.18 -1.86
C LYS A 92 6.74 13.99 -1.78
N PHE A 93 6.95 13.03 -2.62
CA PHE A 93 6.20 11.79 -2.55
C PHE A 93 7.05 10.62 -3.05
N ARG A 94 6.64 9.44 -2.65
CA ARG A 94 7.22 8.20 -3.18
C ARG A 94 6.15 7.11 -3.19
N VAL A 95 6.41 6.07 -3.97
CA VAL A 95 5.54 4.89 -4.04
C VAL A 95 6.27 3.74 -3.38
N ASP A 96 5.62 3.11 -2.42
CA ASP A 96 6.16 1.97 -1.70
C ASP A 96 5.31 0.73 -1.95
N ALA A 97 5.93 -0.43 -1.80
CA ALA A 97 5.21 -1.70 -1.82
C ALA A 97 5.42 -2.41 -0.50
N ILE A 98 4.34 -2.94 0.06
CA ILE A 98 4.38 -3.71 1.29
C ILE A 98 3.86 -5.11 0.99
N SER A 99 4.68 -6.10 1.28
CA SER A 99 4.35 -7.50 1.09
C SER A 99 4.11 -8.15 2.44
N ILE A 100 2.99 -8.85 2.55
CA ILE A 100 2.62 -9.53 3.78
C ILE A 100 2.36 -11.00 3.48
N VAL A 101 3.06 -11.87 4.19
CA VAL A 101 2.86 -13.32 4.15
C VAL A 101 2.42 -13.74 5.54
N LEU A 102 1.27 -14.42 5.63
CA LEU A 102 0.65 -14.75 6.91
C LEU A 102 1.17 -16.04 7.54
N GLU A 103 1.47 -17.04 6.72
CA GLU A 103 1.82 -18.37 7.21
C GLU A 103 3.10 -18.89 6.58
N PRO A 104 3.87 -19.73 7.27
CA PRO A 104 3.65 -20.28 8.59
C PRO A 104 3.84 -19.26 9.72
N LYS A 105 4.52 -18.14 9.45
CA LYS A 105 4.61 -17.03 10.39
C LYS A 105 4.52 -15.71 9.63
N LEU A 106 4.03 -14.69 10.30
CA LEU A 106 3.86 -13.38 9.70
C LEU A 106 5.21 -12.81 9.25
N GLU A 107 5.30 -12.44 7.97
CA GLU A 107 6.45 -11.73 7.42
C GLU A 107 5.96 -10.48 6.70
N ILE A 108 6.56 -9.35 7.04
CA ILE A 108 6.27 -8.07 6.41
C ILE A 108 7.55 -7.57 5.76
N LYS A 109 7.49 -7.32 4.46
CA LYS A 109 8.60 -6.74 3.70
C LYS A 109 8.14 -5.42 3.12
N HIS A 110 8.99 -4.42 3.19
CA HIS A 110 8.67 -3.08 2.75
C HIS A 110 9.71 -2.63 1.73
N LEU A 111 9.28 -2.43 0.49
CA LEU A 111 10.12 -1.87 -0.57
C LEU A 111 9.79 -0.41 -0.72
N LYS A 112 10.75 0.44 -0.45
CA LYS A 112 10.58 1.89 -0.54
C LYS A 112 10.96 2.40 -1.92
N ASN A 113 10.16 3.33 -2.43
CA ASN A 113 10.45 4.06 -3.66
C ASN A 113 10.61 3.12 -4.86
N ILE A 114 9.58 2.33 -5.10
CA ILE A 114 9.58 1.40 -6.24
C ILE A 114 9.39 2.11 -7.58
#